data_a66da110631d7cf99b5c24b91198f035
#
_entry.id   a66da110631d7cf99b5c24b91198f035
#
_cell.length_a   1.000
_cell.length_b   1.000
_cell.length_c   1.000
_cell.angle_alpha   90.00
_cell.angle_beta   90.00
_cell.angle_gamma   90.00
#
_symmetry.space_group_name_H-M   'P 1'
#
loop_
_entity.id
_entity.type
_entity.pdbx_description
1 polymer ?
#
loop_
_entity_poly.entity_id
_entity_poly.type
_entity_poly.pdbx_seq_one_letter_code
_entity_poly.pdbx_strand_id
1 'polypeptide(L)'
;MQKMTKFGEIIGINKPVLIDFYTDWEEFEPSLDTLRDVAAALGDKAKVIKIDIKKNEILAEALRVKGNPTFMIYKNGEMMWRQTGEQDANTLIGLVQQYV
;
A
#
# COMPACT_ATOMS: atom_id res chain seq x y z
N MET A 1 -4.73 -16.09 -10.91
CA MET A 1 -6.12 -15.97 -10.49
C MET A 1 -6.24 -15.85 -9.00
N GLN A 2 -5.63 -16.82 -8.29
CA GLN A 2 -5.73 -16.84 -6.83
C GLN A 2 -5.28 -15.53 -6.21
N LYS A 3 -4.16 -14.99 -6.71
CA LYS A 3 -3.61 -13.76 -6.13
C LYS A 3 -4.53 -12.57 -6.31
N MET A 4 -5.17 -12.47 -7.47
CA MET A 4 -6.07 -11.36 -7.71
C MET A 4 -7.29 -11.45 -6.83
N THR A 5 -7.81 -12.66 -6.63
CA THR A 5 -8.94 -12.85 -5.74
C THR A 5 -8.57 -12.43 -4.32
N LYS A 6 -7.38 -12.85 -3.89
CA LYS A 6 -6.93 -12.51 -2.55
C LYS A 6 -6.76 -11.01 -2.39
N PHE A 7 -6.22 -10.36 -3.40
CA PHE A 7 -6.04 -8.92 -3.36
C PHE A 7 -7.40 -8.23 -3.21
N GLY A 8 -8.39 -8.69 -3.98
CA GLY A 8 -9.72 -8.13 -3.88
C GLY A 8 -10.29 -8.22 -2.48
N GLU A 9 -10.03 -9.33 -1.80
CA GLU A 9 -10.50 -9.50 -0.44
C GLU A 9 -9.81 -8.54 0.52
N ILE A 10 -8.51 -8.32 0.30
CA ILE A 10 -7.75 -7.43 1.16
C ILE A 10 -8.25 -6.00 1.06
N ILE A 11 -8.49 -5.52 -0.16
CA ILE A 11 -8.86 -4.12 -0.37
C ILE A 11 -10.35 -3.87 -0.21
N GLY A 12 -11.16 -4.93 -0.13
CA GLY A 12 -12.61 -4.78 -0.10
C GLY A 12 -13.21 -4.51 1.26
N ILE A 13 -12.38 -4.15 2.23
CA ILE A 13 -12.88 -3.91 3.59
C ILE A 13 -13.31 -2.46 3.75
N ASN A 14 -14.08 -2.22 4.80
CA ASN A 14 -14.65 -0.90 5.04
C ASN A 14 -13.71 -0.04 5.86
N LYS A 15 -12.44 -0.06 5.51
CA LYS A 15 -11.39 0.76 6.09
C LYS A 15 -10.43 1.11 5.00
N PRO A 16 -9.72 2.22 5.11
CA PRO A 16 -8.67 2.48 4.14
C PRO A 16 -7.55 1.45 4.28
N VAL A 17 -7.04 1.02 3.15
CA VAL A 17 -5.94 0.07 3.08
C VAL A 17 -4.80 0.76 2.35
N LEU A 18 -3.71 0.99 3.05
CA LEU A 18 -2.52 1.58 2.45
C LEU A 18 -1.58 0.46 2.02
N ILE A 19 -1.21 0.48 0.76
CA ILE A 19 -0.34 -0.56 0.21
C ILE A 19 0.95 0.06 -0.29
N ASP A 20 2.06 -0.54 0.10
CA ASP A 20 3.37 -0.18 -0.39
C ASP A 20 3.85 -1.28 -1.33
N PHE A 21 3.92 -0.97 -2.62
CA PHE A 21 4.47 -1.90 -3.60
C PHE A 21 5.97 -1.63 -3.69
N TYR A 22 6.78 -2.65 -3.46
CA TYR A 22 8.22 -2.48 -3.39
C TYR A 22 8.92 -3.65 -4.08
N THR A 23 10.23 -3.51 -4.30
CA THR A 23 11.04 -4.60 -4.79
C THR A 23 12.15 -4.88 -3.79
N ASP A 24 12.62 -6.11 -3.77
CA ASP A 24 13.57 -6.53 -2.76
C ASP A 24 15.00 -6.05 -3.03
N TRP A 25 15.28 -5.55 -4.23
CA TRP A 25 16.59 -5.00 -4.48
C TRP A 25 16.76 -3.63 -3.82
N GLU A 26 15.66 -3.07 -3.40
CA GLU A 26 15.69 -1.83 -2.63
C GLU A 26 16.01 -2.17 -1.20
N GLU A 27 17.17 -1.84 -0.80
CA GLU A 27 17.57 -2.14 0.55
C GLU A 27 17.30 -1.02 1.51
N PHE A 28 16.39 -0.15 1.16
CA PHE A 28 16.12 1.00 2.00
C PHE A 28 15.25 0.64 3.16
N GLU A 29 15.85 0.76 4.31
CA GLU A 29 15.12 0.61 5.54
C GLU A 29 14.10 1.71 5.77
N PRO A 30 14.32 2.92 5.22
CA PRO A 30 13.34 3.99 5.47
C PRO A 30 11.91 3.62 5.12
N SER A 31 11.72 2.83 4.08
CA SER A 31 10.36 2.43 3.71
C SER A 31 9.69 1.61 4.79
N LEU A 32 10.43 0.69 5.38
CA LEU A 32 9.88 -0.14 6.44
C LEU A 32 9.54 0.69 7.67
N ASP A 33 10.43 1.61 8.02
CA ASP A 33 10.19 2.46 9.17
C ASP A 33 8.99 3.36 8.94
N THR A 34 8.85 3.87 7.73
CA THR A 34 7.72 4.71 7.38
C THR A 34 6.42 3.95 7.58
N LEU A 35 6.34 2.73 7.06
CA LEU A 35 5.13 1.94 7.19
C LEU A 35 4.83 1.59 8.63
N ARG A 36 5.86 1.32 9.39
CA ARG A 36 5.68 1.01 10.80
C ARG A 36 5.10 2.20 11.56
N ASP A 37 5.61 3.38 11.25
CA ASP A 37 5.12 4.60 11.88
C ASP A 37 3.67 4.87 11.51
N VAL A 38 3.35 4.68 10.24
CA VAL A 38 1.98 4.89 9.77
C VAL A 38 1.03 3.91 10.45
N ALA A 39 1.42 2.65 10.51
CA ALA A 39 0.59 1.63 11.14
C ALA A 39 0.37 1.94 12.61
N ALA A 40 1.42 2.38 13.29
CA ALA A 40 1.29 2.69 14.71
C ALA A 40 0.35 3.88 14.94
N ALA A 41 0.44 4.88 14.07
CA ALA A 41 -0.37 6.08 14.23
C ALA A 41 -1.84 5.82 13.93
N LEU A 42 -2.13 4.94 12.97
CA LEU A 42 -3.51 4.71 12.56
C LEU A 42 -4.20 3.61 13.33
N GLY A 43 -3.41 2.71 13.92
CA GLY A 43 -3.97 1.62 14.68
C GLY A 43 -4.93 0.79 13.85
N ASP A 44 -6.09 0.49 14.39
CA ASP A 44 -7.06 -0.33 13.67
C ASP A 44 -8.02 0.48 12.80
N LYS A 45 -7.75 1.77 12.64
CA LYS A 45 -8.57 2.60 11.75
C LYS A 45 -8.22 2.37 10.29
N ALA A 46 -7.09 1.76 10.01
CA ALA A 46 -6.63 1.50 8.66
C ALA A 46 -5.78 0.25 8.67
N LYS A 47 -5.65 -0.35 7.50
CA LYS A 47 -4.79 -1.50 7.33
C LYS A 47 -3.58 -1.07 6.50
N VAL A 48 -2.39 -1.47 6.92
CA VAL A 48 -1.17 -1.12 6.21
C VAL A 48 -0.48 -2.41 5.81
N ILE A 49 -0.25 -2.57 4.51
CA ILE A 49 0.40 -3.78 4.01
C ILE A 49 1.47 -3.40 2.99
N LYS A 50 2.36 -4.33 2.74
CA LYS A 50 3.34 -4.15 1.69
C LYS A 50 3.32 -5.37 0.78
N ILE A 51 3.57 -5.14 -0.50
CA ILE A 51 3.52 -6.19 -1.50
C ILE A 51 4.80 -6.15 -2.31
N ASP A 52 5.47 -7.29 -2.37
CA ASP A 52 6.69 -7.44 -3.14
C ASP A 52 6.33 -7.60 -4.61
N ILE A 53 6.78 -6.66 -5.42
CA ILE A 53 6.45 -6.65 -6.84
C ILE A 53 6.98 -7.90 -7.53
N LYS A 54 8.18 -8.33 -7.17
CA LYS A 54 8.77 -9.49 -7.82
C LYS A 54 8.02 -10.78 -7.54
N LYS A 55 7.44 -10.86 -6.37
CA LYS A 55 6.69 -12.05 -5.99
C LYS A 55 5.23 -11.99 -6.41
N ASN A 56 4.81 -10.84 -6.94
CA ASN A 56 3.43 -10.63 -7.33
C ASN A 56 3.37 -9.93 -8.67
N GLU A 57 4.09 -10.46 -9.66
CA GLU A 57 4.24 -9.79 -10.93
C GLU A 57 2.94 -9.61 -11.68
N ILE A 58 2.07 -10.58 -11.60
CA ILE A 58 0.80 -10.49 -12.31
C ILE A 58 -0.03 -9.34 -11.74
N LEU A 59 -0.06 -9.25 -10.42
CA LEU A 59 -0.80 -8.17 -9.78
C LEU A 59 -0.17 -6.81 -10.10
N ALA A 60 1.15 -6.73 -10.04
CA ALA A 60 1.83 -5.48 -10.31
C ALA A 60 1.57 -5.02 -11.73
N GLU A 61 1.59 -5.94 -12.69
CA GLU A 61 1.29 -5.62 -14.06
C GLU A 61 -0.13 -5.14 -14.23
N ALA A 62 -1.06 -5.82 -13.59
CA ALA A 62 -2.48 -5.47 -13.69
C ALA A 62 -2.72 -4.05 -13.18
N LEU A 63 -1.98 -3.66 -12.16
CA LEU A 63 -2.14 -2.34 -11.56
C LEU A 63 -1.17 -1.32 -12.15
N ARG A 64 -0.36 -1.75 -13.11
CA ARG A 64 0.59 -0.89 -13.79
C ARG A 64 1.57 -0.23 -12.83
N VAL A 65 2.06 -1.04 -11.89
CA VAL A 65 3.06 -0.58 -10.95
C VAL A 65 4.42 -0.66 -11.62
N LYS A 66 4.99 0.48 -11.94
CA LYS A 66 6.27 0.52 -12.62
C LYS A 66 7.35 1.21 -11.82
N GLY A 67 6.96 2.09 -10.94
CA GLY A 67 7.92 2.79 -10.11
C GLY A 67 8.03 2.11 -8.78
N ASN A 68 9.07 2.43 -8.06
CA ASN A 68 9.36 1.79 -6.80
C ASN A 68 9.88 2.81 -5.82
N PRO A 69 9.24 2.99 -4.68
CA PRO A 69 7.99 2.34 -4.28
C PRO A 69 6.78 3.00 -4.92
N THR A 70 5.66 2.30 -4.90
CA THR A 70 4.39 2.89 -5.29
C THR A 70 3.41 2.68 -4.17
N PHE A 71 2.77 3.74 -3.73
CA PHE A 71 1.79 3.68 -2.65
C PHE A 71 0.39 3.83 -3.22
N MET A 72 -0.54 3.06 -2.67
CA MET A 72 -1.94 3.14 -3.06
C MET A 72 -2.80 3.08 -1.81
N ILE A 73 -3.94 3.75 -1.87
CA ILE A 73 -4.95 3.68 -0.82
C ILE A 73 -6.23 3.18 -1.44
N TYR A 74 -6.77 2.10 -0.88
CA TYR A 74 -8.05 1.54 -1.30
C TYR A 74 -9.03 1.58 -0.15
N LYS A 75 -10.32 1.65 -0.50
CA LYS A 75 -11.38 1.52 0.50
C LYS A 75 -12.60 0.94 -0.20
N ASN A 76 -13.18 -0.08 0.39
CA ASN A 76 -14.35 -0.77 -0.18
C ASN A 76 -14.08 -1.22 -1.62
N GLY A 77 -12.86 -1.62 -1.91
CA GLY A 77 -12.49 -2.13 -3.22
C GLY A 77 -12.13 -1.06 -4.24
N GLU A 78 -12.22 0.21 -3.86
CA GLU A 78 -11.94 1.30 -4.80
C GLU A 78 -10.61 1.96 -4.50
N MET A 79 -9.87 2.27 -5.57
CA MET A 79 -8.61 2.98 -5.41
C MET A 79 -8.92 4.46 -5.18
N MET A 80 -8.52 4.95 -4.03
CA MET A 80 -8.78 6.34 -3.65
C MET A 80 -7.61 7.24 -3.97
N TRP A 81 -6.38 6.69 -4.00
CA TRP A 81 -5.19 7.51 -4.20
C TRP A 81 -4.03 6.61 -4.60
N ARG A 82 -3.12 7.14 -5.40
CA ARG A 82 -1.88 6.42 -5.70
C ARG A 82 -0.79 7.42 -6.06
N GLN A 83 0.45 7.06 -5.73
CA GLN A 83 1.60 7.90 -6.00
C GLN A 83 2.84 7.05 -6.06
N THR A 84 3.69 7.30 -7.05
CA THR A 84 4.98 6.64 -7.16
C THR A 84 6.03 7.54 -6.53
N GLY A 85 6.96 6.93 -5.84
CA GLY A 85 8.04 7.65 -5.18
C GLY A 85 7.86 7.63 -3.68
N GLU A 86 8.93 7.99 -2.98
CA GLU A 86 8.93 7.93 -1.52
C GLU A 86 8.03 8.98 -0.92
N GLN A 87 7.34 8.59 0.14
CA GLN A 87 6.48 9.50 0.89
C GLN A 87 6.86 9.37 2.36
N ASP A 88 6.84 10.47 3.08
CA ASP A 88 7.14 10.35 4.51
C ASP A 88 5.89 9.92 5.28
N ALA A 89 6.12 9.51 6.53
CA ALA A 89 5.05 8.95 7.34
C ALA A 89 3.94 9.96 7.58
N ASN A 90 4.29 11.21 7.86
CA ASN A 90 3.27 12.22 8.14
C ASN A 90 2.37 12.46 6.94
N THR A 91 2.94 12.47 5.75
CA THR A 91 2.16 12.63 4.53
C THR A 91 1.18 11.47 4.36
N LEU A 92 1.67 10.25 4.54
CA LEU A 92 0.83 9.08 4.37
C LEU A 92 -0.26 9.01 5.42
N ILE A 93 0.08 9.33 6.67
CA ILE A 93 -0.91 9.34 7.74
C ILE A 93 -2.03 10.33 7.42
N GLY A 94 -1.66 11.52 6.98
CA GLY A 94 -2.65 12.53 6.65
C GLY A 94 -3.56 12.11 5.50
N LEU A 95 -2.97 11.46 4.49
CA LEU A 95 -3.75 10.99 3.35
C LEU A 95 -4.73 9.90 3.76
N VAL A 96 -4.25 8.92 4.52
CA VAL A 96 -5.10 7.82 4.92
C VAL A 96 -6.23 8.31 5.83
N GLN A 97 -5.95 9.27 6.68
CA GLN A 97 -6.96 9.82 7.59
C GLN A 97 -8.13 10.44 6.85
N GLN A 98 -7.93 10.86 5.62
CA GLN A 98 -9.02 11.43 4.85
C GLN A 98 -10.07 10.39 4.49
N TYR A 99 -9.71 9.12 4.57
CA TYR A 99 -10.61 8.05 4.19
C TYR A 99 -11.06 7.17 5.35
N VAL A 100 -10.66 7.53 6.53
CA VAL A 100 -11.05 6.80 7.74
C VAL A 100 -12.53 6.99 8.06
#